data_5b51c2b0a075d405342492d44f7b03f6
#
_entry.id   5b51c2b0a075d405342492d44f7b03f6
#
_cell.length_a   1.000
_cell.length_b   1.000
_cell.length_c   1.000
_cell.angle_alpha   90.00
_cell.angle_beta   90.00
_cell.angle_gamma   90.00
#
_symmetry.space_group_name_H-M   'P 1'
#
loop_
_entity.id
_entity.type
_entity.pdbx_description
1 polymer ?
#
loop_
_entity_poly.entity_id
_entity_poly.type
_entity_poly.pdbx_seq_one_letter_code
_entity_poly.pdbx_strand_id
1 'polypeptide(L)'
;MDILNNTEKNLKELFENLGSGNKFDNKFLAERKIFLWGPVMDFSAKYITERLMYLESESDKEITFYINSPGGSVTAGMIIYDVMQMMKSPVSTVCIGLAASMGSLLLSGGTKGRRFIYPSGQVMIHQPSIGGYMQGQASDIAITAKEIIKTKKMGAEILAKNCNQTYEKIMADFDRDYWMEAQESVDYGIVDGIIEKV
;
A
#
# COMPACT_ATOMS: atom_id res chain seq x y z
N MET A 1 -1.85 -30.28 11.53
CA MET A 1 -0.72 -29.89 10.65
C MET A 1 -1.05 -29.98 9.17
N ASP A 2 -1.85 -30.96 8.73
CA ASP A 2 -2.16 -31.15 7.29
C ASP A 2 -3.07 -30.10 6.64
N ILE A 3 -3.98 -29.47 7.39
CA ILE A 3 -4.92 -28.48 6.84
C ILE A 3 -4.19 -27.16 6.49
N LEU A 4 -3.27 -26.71 7.34
CA LEU A 4 -2.49 -25.48 7.09
C LEU A 4 -1.54 -25.66 5.90
N ASN A 5 -0.86 -26.81 5.81
CA ASN A 5 0.03 -27.12 4.68
C ASN A 5 -0.74 -27.23 3.35
N ASN A 6 -1.98 -27.74 3.38
CA ASN A 6 -2.82 -27.81 2.19
C ASN A 6 -3.32 -26.42 1.76
N THR A 7 -3.60 -25.55 2.72
CA THR A 7 -4.06 -24.18 2.42
C THR A 7 -2.93 -23.34 1.82
N GLU A 8 -1.71 -23.43 2.37
CA GLU A 8 -0.52 -22.75 1.80
C GLU A 8 -0.17 -23.29 0.42
N LYS A 9 -0.24 -24.61 0.21
CA LYS A 9 0.01 -25.22 -1.10
C LYS A 9 -1.03 -24.79 -2.13
N ASN A 10 -2.31 -24.79 -1.76
CA ASN A 10 -3.40 -24.35 -2.65
C ASN A 10 -3.30 -22.85 -2.98
N LEU A 11 -2.92 -22.02 -2.01
CA LEU A 11 -2.67 -20.61 -2.24
C LEU A 11 -1.46 -20.40 -3.17
N LYS A 12 -0.39 -21.15 -2.96
CA LYS A 12 0.81 -21.08 -3.81
C LYS A 12 0.50 -21.51 -5.26
N GLU A 13 -0.20 -22.63 -5.45
CA GLU A 13 -0.65 -23.11 -6.77
C GLU A 13 -1.63 -22.12 -7.42
N LEU A 14 -2.53 -21.51 -6.64
CA LEU A 14 -3.44 -20.47 -7.13
C LEU A 14 -2.66 -19.23 -7.60
N PHE A 15 -1.67 -18.78 -6.83
CA PHE A 15 -0.83 -17.63 -7.18
C PHE A 15 0.14 -17.95 -8.33
N GLU A 16 0.69 -19.15 -8.43
CA GLU A 16 1.49 -19.59 -9.57
C GLU A 16 0.65 -19.64 -10.85
N ASN A 17 -0.59 -20.09 -10.78
CA ASN A 17 -1.54 -20.08 -11.88
C ASN A 17 -2.03 -18.67 -12.24
N LEU A 18 -2.12 -17.75 -11.28
CA LEU A 18 -2.40 -16.34 -11.52
C LEU A 18 -1.18 -15.57 -12.03
N GLY A 19 0.04 -16.01 -11.69
CA GLY A 19 1.30 -15.37 -12.05
C GLY A 19 1.94 -15.86 -13.35
N SER A 20 1.59 -17.04 -13.83
CA SER A 20 2.18 -17.60 -15.04
C SER A 20 1.36 -17.27 -16.29
N GLY A 21 1.52 -16.05 -16.80
CA GLY A 21 1.15 -15.77 -18.18
C GLY A 21 -0.35 -15.63 -18.46
N ASN A 22 -1.13 -15.16 -17.50
CA ASN A 22 -2.51 -14.78 -17.77
C ASN A 22 -2.52 -13.68 -18.84
N LYS A 23 -3.27 -13.91 -19.91
CA LYS A 23 -3.42 -12.98 -21.03
C LYS A 23 -3.78 -11.55 -20.58
N PHE A 24 -4.50 -11.44 -19.46
CA PHE A 24 -4.87 -10.16 -18.86
C PHE A 24 -3.67 -9.47 -18.19
N ASP A 25 -2.86 -10.21 -17.42
CA ASP A 25 -1.67 -9.66 -16.77
C ASP A 25 -0.68 -9.10 -17.78
N ASN A 26 -0.43 -9.85 -18.87
CA ASN A 26 0.45 -9.41 -19.94
C ASN A 26 -0.07 -8.14 -20.63
N LYS A 27 -1.39 -8.07 -20.87
CA LYS A 27 -2.02 -6.88 -21.46
C LYS A 27 -1.91 -5.67 -20.53
N PHE A 28 -2.25 -5.83 -19.26
CA PHE A 28 -2.17 -4.73 -18.29
C PHE A 28 -0.72 -4.27 -18.09
N LEU A 29 0.23 -5.20 -18.03
CA LEU A 29 1.65 -4.85 -17.94
C LEU A 29 2.12 -4.07 -19.17
N ALA A 30 1.70 -4.48 -20.37
CA ALA A 30 1.99 -3.73 -21.61
C ALA A 30 1.35 -2.33 -21.63
N GLU A 31 0.22 -2.15 -20.93
CA GLU A 31 -0.42 -0.85 -20.70
C GLU A 31 0.15 -0.09 -19.47
N ARG A 32 1.23 -0.60 -18.89
CA ARG A 32 1.89 -0.05 -17.69
C ARG A 32 0.96 0.06 -16.46
N LYS A 33 0.07 -0.91 -16.31
CA LYS A 33 -0.87 -1.03 -15.21
C LYS A 33 -0.48 -2.17 -14.29
N ILE A 34 -0.38 -1.91 -13.00
CA ILE A 34 -0.10 -2.91 -11.96
C ILE A 34 -1.17 -2.85 -10.87
N PHE A 35 -1.34 -3.95 -10.16
CA PHE A 35 -2.42 -4.10 -9.20
C PHE A 35 -1.92 -4.68 -7.87
N LEU A 36 -2.30 -4.02 -6.76
CA LEU A 36 -2.26 -4.58 -5.42
C LEU A 36 -3.68 -4.98 -5.04
N TRP A 37 -3.91 -6.29 -4.96
CA TRP A 37 -5.21 -6.84 -4.58
C TRP A 37 -5.08 -7.71 -3.34
N GLY A 38 -5.69 -7.28 -2.22
CA GLY A 38 -5.58 -7.98 -0.93
C GLY A 38 -4.44 -7.44 -0.05
N PRO A 39 -3.98 -8.25 0.94
CA PRO A 39 -3.05 -7.77 1.95
C PRO A 39 -1.64 -7.49 1.41
N VAL A 40 -1.00 -6.48 2.03
CA VAL A 40 0.43 -6.19 1.81
C VAL A 40 1.26 -7.21 2.59
N MET A 41 2.04 -8.01 1.88
CA MET A 41 2.93 -9.04 2.42
C MET A 41 4.15 -9.21 1.51
N ASP A 42 5.15 -9.97 1.93
CA ASP A 42 6.41 -10.13 1.19
C ASP A 42 6.19 -10.60 -0.25
N PHE A 43 5.22 -11.50 -0.46
CA PHE A 43 4.88 -11.97 -1.80
C PHE A 43 4.32 -10.85 -2.69
N SER A 44 3.33 -10.09 -2.19
CA SER A 44 2.75 -8.98 -2.96
C SER A 44 3.76 -7.85 -3.17
N ALA A 45 4.63 -7.60 -2.19
CA ALA A 45 5.70 -6.62 -2.32
C ALA A 45 6.69 -7.01 -3.42
N LYS A 46 7.16 -8.25 -3.42
CA LYS A 46 8.03 -8.80 -4.48
C LYS A 46 7.37 -8.65 -5.84
N TYR A 47 6.12 -9.12 -5.98
CA TYR A 47 5.38 -9.10 -7.24
C TYR A 47 5.25 -7.67 -7.82
N ILE A 48 4.90 -6.69 -6.99
CA ILE A 48 4.73 -5.30 -7.40
C ILE A 48 6.08 -4.65 -7.70
N THR A 49 7.08 -4.86 -6.84
CA THR A 49 8.41 -4.27 -7.00
C THR A 49 9.08 -4.72 -8.29
N GLU A 50 9.03 -6.03 -8.59
CA GLU A 50 9.59 -6.57 -9.85
C GLU A 50 8.93 -5.94 -11.08
N ARG A 51 7.62 -5.71 -11.05
CA ARG A 51 6.88 -5.06 -12.15
C ARG A 51 7.20 -3.58 -12.27
N LEU A 52 7.29 -2.87 -11.15
CA LEU A 52 7.71 -1.46 -11.15
C LEU A 52 9.10 -1.33 -11.78
N MET A 53 10.07 -2.13 -11.32
CA MET A 53 11.45 -2.10 -11.83
C MET A 53 11.52 -2.52 -13.30
N TYR A 54 10.75 -3.51 -13.71
CA TYR A 54 10.65 -3.93 -15.11
C TYR A 54 10.12 -2.79 -15.99
N LEU A 55 9.00 -2.17 -15.60
CA LEU A 55 8.41 -1.06 -16.36
C LEU A 55 9.32 0.17 -16.41
N GLU A 56 10.04 0.46 -15.33
CA GLU A 56 11.06 1.52 -15.31
C GLU A 56 12.19 1.24 -16.31
N SER A 57 12.63 -0.04 -16.44
CA SER A 57 13.69 -0.40 -17.38
C SER A 57 13.28 -0.27 -18.85
N GLU A 58 11.97 -0.36 -19.15
CA GLU A 58 11.43 -0.23 -20.51
C GLU A 58 11.29 1.24 -20.95
N SER A 59 10.88 2.13 -20.07
CA SER A 59 10.74 3.56 -20.32
C SER A 59 10.39 4.34 -19.04
N ASP A 60 10.56 5.67 -19.10
CA ASP A 60 10.20 6.62 -18.06
C ASP A 60 8.73 7.12 -18.12
N LYS A 61 7.88 6.45 -18.92
CA LYS A 61 6.46 6.78 -19.01
C LYS A 61 5.74 6.46 -17.72
N GLU A 62 4.58 7.10 -17.51
CA GLU A 62 3.72 6.88 -16.35
C GLU A 62 3.35 5.41 -16.15
N ILE A 63 3.33 4.98 -14.89
CA ILE A 63 2.82 3.69 -14.45
C ILE A 63 1.57 3.92 -13.64
N THR A 64 0.49 3.18 -13.90
CA THR A 64 -0.73 3.25 -13.09
C THR A 64 -0.76 2.09 -12.10
N PHE A 65 -0.81 2.42 -10.81
CA PHE A 65 -0.85 1.47 -9.72
C PHE A 65 -2.22 1.45 -9.04
N TYR A 66 -3.01 0.42 -9.33
CA TYR A 66 -4.33 0.21 -8.73
C TYR A 66 -4.21 -0.49 -7.38
N ILE A 67 -4.92 0.03 -6.38
CA ILE A 67 -4.86 -0.43 -5.00
C ILE A 67 -6.26 -0.81 -4.50
N ASN A 68 -6.42 -2.08 -4.10
CA ASN A 68 -7.54 -2.59 -3.32
C ASN A 68 -6.97 -3.45 -2.19
N SER A 69 -6.66 -2.82 -1.05
CA SER A 69 -5.89 -3.46 0.02
C SER A 69 -6.34 -3.02 1.41
N PRO A 70 -6.49 -3.97 2.34
CA PRO A 70 -6.69 -3.67 3.76
C PRO A 70 -5.39 -3.23 4.47
N GLY A 71 -4.26 -3.16 3.76
CA GLY A 71 -2.94 -2.97 4.34
C GLY A 71 -2.25 -4.28 4.71
N GLY A 72 -1.37 -4.27 5.69
CA GLY A 72 -0.62 -5.47 6.11
C GLY A 72 0.79 -5.14 6.62
N SER A 73 1.78 -5.92 6.21
CA SER A 73 3.17 -5.78 6.66
C SER A 73 3.75 -4.41 6.31
N VAL A 74 4.18 -3.68 7.33
CA VAL A 74 4.83 -2.37 7.15
C VAL A 74 6.13 -2.52 6.37
N THR A 75 6.96 -3.52 6.71
CA THR A 75 8.24 -3.75 6.02
C THR A 75 8.03 -4.03 4.54
N ALA A 76 7.09 -4.91 4.20
CA ALA A 76 6.75 -5.22 2.82
C ALA A 76 6.21 -4.01 2.06
N GLY A 77 5.37 -3.20 2.71
CA GLY A 77 4.84 -1.98 2.11
C GLY A 77 5.90 -0.90 1.90
N MET A 78 6.85 -0.75 2.83
CA MET A 78 7.94 0.20 2.67
C MET A 78 8.85 -0.13 1.49
N ILE A 79 9.07 -1.41 1.17
CA ILE A 79 9.80 -1.81 -0.04
C ILE A 79 9.12 -1.25 -1.30
N ILE A 80 7.78 -1.40 -1.40
CA ILE A 80 7.03 -0.86 -2.54
C ILE A 80 7.12 0.66 -2.57
N TYR A 81 6.90 1.30 -1.41
CA TYR A 81 6.95 2.76 -1.29
C TYR A 81 8.30 3.33 -1.72
N ASP A 82 9.40 2.79 -1.20
CA ASP A 82 10.74 3.25 -1.52
C ASP A 82 11.06 3.10 -3.00
N VAL A 83 10.69 1.97 -3.62
CA VAL A 83 10.84 1.78 -5.06
C VAL A 83 10.06 2.83 -5.83
N MET A 84 8.80 3.10 -5.49
CA MET A 84 7.99 4.15 -6.11
C MET A 84 8.66 5.53 -6.01
N GLN A 85 9.28 5.85 -4.85
CA GLN A 85 9.94 7.14 -4.63
C GLN A 85 11.28 7.28 -5.38
N MET A 86 11.96 6.16 -5.67
CA MET A 86 13.27 6.13 -6.34
C MET A 86 13.18 6.12 -7.87
N MET A 87 12.01 5.86 -8.42
CA MET A 87 11.77 5.78 -9.88
C MET A 87 11.78 7.15 -10.54
N LYS A 88 12.18 7.19 -11.81
CA LYS A 88 12.00 8.35 -12.70
C LYS A 88 10.60 8.40 -13.29
N SER A 89 10.03 7.21 -13.61
CA SER A 89 8.66 7.08 -14.10
C SER A 89 7.68 7.63 -13.09
N PRO A 90 6.77 8.54 -13.46
CA PRO A 90 5.67 8.92 -12.57
C PRO A 90 4.80 7.71 -12.25
N VAL A 91 4.46 7.54 -10.96
CA VAL A 91 3.54 6.50 -10.52
C VAL A 91 2.20 7.14 -10.16
N SER A 92 1.20 6.92 -11.00
CA SER A 92 -0.19 7.28 -10.72
C SER A 92 -0.80 6.20 -9.82
N THR A 93 -1.32 6.57 -8.65
CA THR A 93 -1.98 5.64 -7.74
C THR A 93 -3.49 5.79 -7.80
N VAL A 94 -4.21 4.68 -7.79
CA VAL A 94 -5.67 4.66 -7.91
C VAL A 94 -6.27 3.73 -6.88
N CYS A 95 -7.02 4.27 -5.92
CA CYS A 95 -7.82 3.46 -5.01
C CYS A 95 -9.07 2.94 -5.73
N ILE A 96 -9.20 1.61 -5.78
CA ILE A 96 -10.37 0.91 -6.30
C ILE A 96 -10.96 0.04 -5.18
N GLY A 97 -12.05 0.48 -4.57
CA GLY A 97 -12.67 -0.17 -3.42
C GLY A 97 -12.07 0.28 -2.09
N LEU A 98 -10.90 -0.22 -1.71
CA LEU A 98 -10.31 0.05 -0.40
C LEU A 98 -8.80 0.33 -0.47
N ALA A 99 -8.36 1.37 0.23
CA ALA A 99 -6.96 1.57 0.56
C ALA A 99 -6.82 1.86 2.07
N ALA A 100 -6.56 0.82 2.87
CA ALA A 100 -6.48 0.95 4.31
C ALA A 100 -5.07 0.71 4.84
N SER A 101 -4.71 1.35 5.96
CA SER A 101 -3.46 1.12 6.67
C SER A 101 -2.23 1.30 5.75
N MET A 102 -1.40 0.28 5.57
CA MET A 102 -0.27 0.33 4.64
C MET A 102 -0.72 0.61 3.19
N GLY A 103 -1.94 0.19 2.80
CA GLY A 103 -2.51 0.50 1.48
C GLY A 103 -2.76 2.00 1.27
N SER A 104 -3.18 2.72 2.32
CA SER A 104 -3.38 4.17 2.26
C SER A 104 -2.04 4.92 2.16
N LEU A 105 -1.00 4.42 2.82
CA LEU A 105 0.33 4.98 2.72
C LEU A 105 0.89 4.84 1.29
N LEU A 106 0.71 3.67 0.67
CA LEU A 106 1.08 3.44 -0.72
C LEU A 106 0.27 4.34 -1.68
N LEU A 107 -1.04 4.49 -1.45
CA LEU A 107 -1.89 5.39 -2.23
C LEU A 107 -1.37 6.83 -2.17
N SER A 108 -1.07 7.31 -0.96
CA SER A 108 -0.53 8.66 -0.74
C SER A 108 0.83 8.88 -1.39
N GLY A 109 1.60 7.79 -1.59
CA GLY A 109 2.96 7.79 -2.16
C GLY A 109 3.03 7.97 -3.67
N GLY A 110 1.89 8.01 -4.37
CA GLY A 110 1.83 8.31 -5.78
C GLY A 110 2.37 9.71 -6.13
N THR A 111 2.72 9.91 -7.37
CA THR A 111 3.18 11.21 -7.88
C THR A 111 2.11 12.26 -7.65
N LYS A 112 2.49 13.41 -7.06
CA LYS A 112 1.57 14.50 -6.75
C LYS A 112 0.82 14.97 -8.00
N GLY A 113 -0.50 15.16 -7.88
CA GLY A 113 -1.42 15.44 -8.98
C GLY A 113 -1.87 14.21 -9.76
N ARG A 114 -1.42 13.00 -9.35
CA ARG A 114 -1.71 11.72 -10.04
C ARG A 114 -2.19 10.63 -9.07
N ARG A 115 -2.80 11.02 -7.97
CA ARG A 115 -3.36 10.10 -6.96
C ARG A 115 -4.88 10.20 -7.02
N PHE A 116 -5.54 9.10 -7.29
CA PHE A 116 -6.97 9.09 -7.56
C PHE A 116 -7.71 8.05 -6.73
N ILE A 117 -9.02 8.24 -6.63
CA ILE A 117 -9.93 7.32 -5.97
C ILE A 117 -11.21 7.16 -6.83
N TYR A 118 -11.74 5.95 -6.89
CA TYR A 118 -13.07 5.72 -7.46
C TYR A 118 -14.17 6.27 -6.52
N PRO A 119 -15.36 6.65 -7.06
CA PRO A 119 -16.41 7.30 -6.24
C PRO A 119 -16.86 6.52 -5.01
N SER A 120 -16.84 5.19 -5.06
CA SER A 120 -17.18 4.30 -3.93
C SER A 120 -15.96 3.83 -3.15
N GLY A 121 -14.78 4.35 -3.46
CA GLY A 121 -13.55 3.98 -2.77
C GLY A 121 -13.52 4.55 -1.35
N GLN A 122 -12.87 3.81 -0.46
CA GLN A 122 -12.67 4.21 0.93
C GLN A 122 -11.18 4.17 1.28
N VAL A 123 -10.77 5.11 2.09
CA VAL A 123 -9.41 5.17 2.63
C VAL A 123 -9.46 5.11 4.14
N MET A 124 -8.53 4.39 4.75
CA MET A 124 -8.38 4.38 6.21
C MET A 124 -6.91 4.53 6.59
N ILE A 125 -6.66 5.45 7.51
CA ILE A 125 -5.36 5.61 8.16
C ILE A 125 -5.46 5.23 9.62
N HIS A 126 -4.42 4.59 10.13
CA HIS A 126 -4.25 4.29 11.56
C HIS A 126 -2.78 4.02 11.90
N GLN A 127 -2.44 4.13 13.19
CA GLN A 127 -1.10 3.80 13.67
C GLN A 127 -0.79 2.31 13.52
N PRO A 128 0.50 1.94 13.39
CA PRO A 128 0.89 0.53 13.34
C PRO A 128 0.51 -0.18 14.64
N SER A 129 0.01 -1.40 14.51
CA SER A 129 -0.34 -2.26 15.63
C SER A 129 0.43 -3.57 15.58
N ILE A 130 0.67 -4.16 16.74
CA ILE A 130 1.11 -5.56 16.82
C ILE A 130 -0.13 -6.41 16.97
N GLY A 131 -0.32 -7.36 16.05
CA GLY A 131 -1.35 -8.39 16.20
C GLY A 131 -0.89 -9.49 17.14
N GLY A 132 -1.81 -9.97 17.99
CA GLY A 132 -1.57 -11.12 18.88
C GLY A 132 -1.01 -10.77 20.26
N TYR A 133 -0.72 -11.82 21.05
CA TYR A 133 -0.13 -11.71 22.39
C TYR A 133 1.39 -11.55 22.30
N MET A 134 1.91 -10.48 22.91
CA MET A 134 3.34 -10.28 23.06
C MET A 134 3.80 -11.00 24.33
N GLN A 135 4.59 -12.05 24.19
CA GLN A 135 5.22 -12.77 25.29
C GLN A 135 6.74 -12.67 25.14
N GLY A 136 7.43 -12.45 26.24
CA GLY A 136 8.89 -12.35 26.27
C GLY A 136 9.41 -11.74 27.56
N GLN A 137 10.71 -11.56 27.64
CA GLN A 137 11.33 -10.84 28.75
C GLN A 137 10.96 -9.36 28.67
N ALA A 138 10.91 -8.68 29.80
CA ALA A 138 10.54 -7.25 29.87
C ALA A 138 11.41 -6.38 28.97
N SER A 139 12.68 -6.69 28.83
CA SER A 139 13.62 -6.00 27.93
C SER A 139 13.24 -6.18 26.46
N ASP A 140 12.81 -7.37 26.04
CA ASP A 140 12.41 -7.64 24.65
C ASP A 140 11.11 -6.92 24.29
N ILE A 141 10.18 -6.87 25.24
CA ILE A 141 8.93 -6.09 25.13
C ILE A 141 9.23 -4.61 24.97
N ALA A 142 10.16 -4.06 25.79
CA ALA A 142 10.58 -2.67 25.72
C ALA A 142 11.26 -2.32 24.39
N ILE A 143 12.12 -3.21 23.85
CA ILE A 143 12.75 -3.05 22.55
C ILE A 143 11.68 -3.00 21.45
N THR A 144 10.75 -3.96 21.45
CA THR A 144 9.68 -4.03 20.45
C THR A 144 8.78 -2.80 20.50
N ALA A 145 8.39 -2.34 21.70
CA ALA A 145 7.61 -1.13 21.87
C ALA A 145 8.32 0.11 21.29
N LYS A 146 9.64 0.21 21.48
CA LYS A 146 10.45 1.30 20.92
C LYS A 146 10.47 1.26 19.38
N GLU A 147 10.58 0.09 18.78
CA GLU A 147 10.56 -0.05 17.31
C GLU A 147 9.18 0.30 16.71
N ILE A 148 8.07 -0.04 17.39
CA ILE A 148 6.73 0.37 16.95
C ILE A 148 6.57 1.88 17.02
N ILE A 149 7.06 2.53 18.06
CA ILE A 149 7.03 4.00 18.17
C ILE A 149 7.79 4.66 17.03
N LYS A 150 8.95 4.11 16.64
CA LYS A 150 9.69 4.59 15.47
C LYS A 150 8.89 4.42 14.17
N THR A 151 8.28 3.24 13.99
CA THR A 151 7.42 2.96 12.83
C THR A 151 6.22 3.88 12.78
N LYS A 152 5.57 4.14 13.92
CA LYS A 152 4.48 5.12 14.04
C LYS A 152 4.94 6.50 13.57
N LYS A 153 6.07 6.97 14.07
CA LYS A 153 6.64 8.27 13.70
C LYS A 153 6.94 8.36 12.21
N MET A 154 7.61 7.35 11.64
CA MET A 154 7.93 7.29 10.22
C MET A 154 6.66 7.34 9.35
N GLY A 155 5.65 6.54 9.66
CA GLY A 155 4.38 6.55 8.93
C GLY A 155 3.67 7.90 9.00
N ALA A 156 3.69 8.56 10.17
CA ALA A 156 3.11 9.89 10.34
C ALA A 156 3.86 10.96 9.53
N GLU A 157 5.19 10.92 9.50
CA GLU A 157 6.02 11.84 8.71
C GLU A 157 5.76 11.69 7.21
N ILE A 158 5.64 10.44 6.72
CA ILE A 158 5.32 10.15 5.32
C ILE A 158 3.92 10.70 4.98
N LEU A 159 2.90 10.40 5.77
CA LEU A 159 1.54 10.87 5.53
C LEU A 159 1.46 12.40 5.60
N ALA A 160 2.10 13.03 6.58
CA ALA A 160 2.14 14.49 6.71
C ALA A 160 2.70 15.14 5.45
N LYS A 161 3.85 14.66 4.96
CA LYS A 161 4.46 15.11 3.71
C LYS A 161 3.55 14.90 2.50
N ASN A 162 3.01 13.69 2.34
CA ASN A 162 2.25 13.32 1.14
C ASN A 162 0.89 14.02 1.09
N CYS A 163 0.21 14.18 2.24
CA CYS A 163 -1.10 14.83 2.34
C CYS A 163 -1.03 16.35 2.50
N ASN A 164 0.17 16.93 2.65
CA ASN A 164 0.36 18.35 2.97
C ASN A 164 -0.34 18.76 4.28
N GLN A 165 -0.32 17.86 5.27
CA GLN A 165 -0.86 18.06 6.62
C GLN A 165 0.27 18.28 7.61
N THR A 166 -0.05 18.81 8.81
CA THR A 166 0.92 18.86 9.90
C THR A 166 1.13 17.48 10.51
N TYR A 167 2.33 17.24 11.03
CA TYR A 167 2.64 16.01 11.76
C TYR A 167 1.69 15.77 12.92
N GLU A 168 1.36 16.82 13.68
CA GLU A 168 0.47 16.77 14.83
C GLU A 168 -0.94 16.36 14.44
N LYS A 169 -1.45 16.87 13.30
CA LYS A 169 -2.76 16.48 12.77
C LYS A 169 -2.78 15.01 12.40
N ILE A 170 -1.77 14.53 11.66
CA ILE A 170 -1.68 13.10 11.31
C ILE A 170 -1.62 12.24 12.57
N MET A 171 -0.80 12.62 13.57
CA MET A 171 -0.67 11.88 14.82
C MET A 171 -1.97 11.82 15.61
N ALA A 172 -2.80 12.84 15.54
CA ALA A 172 -4.13 12.87 16.17
C ALA A 172 -5.13 12.00 15.41
N ASP A 173 -5.19 12.14 14.09
CA ASP A 173 -6.18 11.46 13.25
C ASP A 173 -5.93 9.93 13.20
N PHE A 174 -4.67 9.50 13.09
CA PHE A 174 -4.39 8.07 12.94
C PHE A 174 -4.12 7.33 14.26
N ASP A 175 -4.43 7.95 15.39
CA ASP A 175 -4.36 7.27 16.70
C ASP A 175 -5.36 6.10 16.80
N ARG A 176 -6.47 6.19 16.07
CA ARG A 176 -7.46 5.14 15.84
C ARG A 176 -7.77 5.06 14.35
N ASP A 177 -8.62 4.13 13.93
CA ASP A 177 -9.07 4.01 12.57
C ASP A 177 -9.78 5.29 12.14
N TYR A 178 -9.16 6.03 11.23
CA TYR A 178 -9.71 7.24 10.63
C TYR A 178 -10.12 6.95 9.19
N TRP A 179 -11.41 6.82 8.98
CA TRP A 179 -12.01 6.49 7.69
C TRP A 179 -12.35 7.73 6.90
N MET A 180 -12.14 7.65 5.59
CA MET A 180 -12.43 8.72 4.62
C MET A 180 -13.13 8.13 3.39
N GLU A 181 -14.25 8.72 3.00
CA GLU A 181 -14.88 8.50 1.71
C GLU A 181 -14.12 9.26 0.61
N ALA A 182 -14.55 9.10 -0.66
CA ALA A 182 -13.81 9.64 -1.79
C ALA A 182 -13.57 11.17 -1.69
N GLN A 183 -14.61 11.96 -1.36
CA GLN A 183 -14.46 13.42 -1.25
C GLN A 183 -13.61 13.82 -0.03
N GLU A 184 -13.81 13.16 1.09
CA GLU A 184 -13.01 13.38 2.30
C GLU A 184 -11.53 13.06 2.06
N SER A 185 -11.24 12.05 1.25
CA SER A 185 -9.87 11.68 0.86
C SER A 185 -9.20 12.76 0.01
N VAL A 186 -9.96 13.43 -0.87
CA VAL A 186 -9.46 14.59 -1.62
C VAL A 186 -9.22 15.78 -0.70
N ASP A 187 -10.18 16.11 0.15
CA ASP A 187 -10.11 17.25 1.08
C ASP A 187 -8.97 17.07 2.10
N TYR A 188 -8.70 15.81 2.49
CA TYR A 188 -7.57 15.46 3.35
C TYR A 188 -6.22 15.57 2.63
N GLY A 189 -6.21 15.48 1.32
CA GLY A 189 -5.01 15.54 0.47
C GLY A 189 -4.29 14.20 0.30
N ILE A 190 -4.92 13.07 0.67
CA ILE A 190 -4.33 11.74 0.49
C ILE A 190 -4.43 11.29 -0.97
N VAL A 191 -5.41 11.80 -1.71
CA VAL A 191 -5.53 11.72 -3.17
C VAL A 191 -5.72 13.11 -3.77
N ASP A 192 -5.57 13.22 -5.09
CA ASP A 192 -5.65 14.50 -5.82
C ASP A 192 -6.99 14.67 -6.54
N GLY A 193 -7.78 13.60 -6.69
CA GLY A 193 -9.08 13.68 -7.34
C GLY A 193 -9.87 12.38 -7.35
N ILE A 194 -11.15 12.49 -7.69
CA ILE A 194 -12.06 11.36 -7.88
C ILE A 194 -12.14 11.05 -9.38
N ILE A 195 -12.08 9.76 -9.74
CA ILE A 195 -12.29 9.33 -11.13
C ILE A 195 -13.78 9.35 -11.44
N GLU A 196 -14.22 10.27 -12.29
CA GLU A 196 -15.63 10.39 -12.66
C GLU A 196 -16.03 9.50 -13.84
N LYS A 197 -15.11 9.30 -14.81
CA LYS A 197 -15.27 8.37 -15.96
C LYS A 197 -13.89 7.94 -16.46
N VAL A 198 -13.80 6.70 -16.91
CA VAL A 198 -12.64 6.12 -17.60
C VAL A 198 -12.86 6.13 -19.11
#